data_5940452e66e7466dcd5801850a7d6f29
#
_entry.id   5940452e66e7466dcd5801850a7d6f29
#
_cell.length_a   1.000
_cell.length_b   1.000
_cell.length_c   1.000
_cell.angle_alpha   90.00
_cell.angle_beta   90.00
_cell.angle_gamma   90.00
#
_symmetry.space_group_name_H-M   'P 1'
#
loop_
_entity.id
_entity.type
_entity.pdbx_description
1 polymer ?
#
loop_
_entity_poly.entity_id
_entity_poly.type
_entity_poly.pdbx_seq_one_letter_code
_entity_poly.pdbx_strand_id
1 'polypeptide(L)'
;MTGPGRRRLALLAPAALLAIAGCGGPAGHRALTAPVGPYRWLIETAGTQPSVAQENRNPGTDAWRLPGPAADVGGLAHGNVSGYVGQQAVRPGDTERIYVSAPGASSVQIRVFRIGWYGSAGGREVLASQSLPATQQPPCTHTFRTGLTECHWHPTLSFQIPSALPSGVYLARLTAESGESDCLFVVEAARPQSLLAQVPTSTYEAYNAWGGDSLYPGGADRVALTGTTQGVEVSYDRPYDSVTGAGQFFSRDVAMVRFLERYGYQVSYTTSDSVDADPGQLRGHRAVLDFGHSEYWSQHQQQAFADALRTGESLLFLSSDTLAWRVRYLPATAGSSESGRPAHVIVSYKEHVALDPDRAVPTGPFPDGGARLTGSAYLGCITPRLSVPGPPTYRYYAWSPASGLTPSWLFAGTGITEGTSIAGIVGYELDRTTSLTPEGTAVVGGGGAPCMSAAPGEPVPGPGDDVAQSTLYTSPTGAIVFNSGTLGWELGLDPVPSASPDAPRAPDPRVVAMTRNLLGHVLGEGAGAPAGVTAPAGGR
;
A
#
# COMPACT_ATOMS: atom_id res chain seq x y z
N MET A 1 5.35 -45.66 -60.50
CA MET A 1 6.52 -46.52 -60.57
C MET A 1 7.07 -46.69 -59.18
N THR A 2 6.86 -47.85 -58.67
CA THR A 2 7.66 -48.72 -57.81
C THR A 2 8.09 -48.21 -56.43
N GLY A 3 7.41 -48.70 -55.41
CA GLY A 3 8.03 -49.00 -54.10
C GLY A 3 8.89 -50.29 -54.22
N PRO A 4 9.25 -51.06 -53.17
CA PRO A 4 8.85 -51.09 -51.74
C PRO A 4 10.02 -51.45 -50.80
N GLY A 5 9.74 -51.69 -49.50
CA GLY A 5 10.59 -52.56 -48.71
C GLY A 5 10.55 -52.38 -47.18
N ARG A 6 9.70 -53.18 -46.59
CA ARG A 6 9.60 -53.50 -45.14
C ARG A 6 10.89 -54.15 -44.57
N ARG A 7 11.17 -54.00 -43.27
CA ARG A 7 11.18 -55.11 -42.28
C ARG A 7 11.28 -54.67 -40.83
N ARG A 8 10.44 -55.28 -40.02
CA ARG A 8 10.35 -55.27 -38.55
C ARG A 8 11.47 -56.19 -37.97
N LEU A 9 11.92 -55.90 -36.74
CA LEU A 9 12.18 -56.96 -35.75
C LEU A 9 11.99 -56.41 -34.32
N ALA A 10 11.12 -57.10 -33.59
CA ALA A 10 10.93 -56.95 -32.14
C ALA A 10 11.81 -57.96 -31.43
N LEU A 11 12.28 -57.65 -30.22
CA LEU A 11 12.68 -58.67 -29.26
C LEU A 11 12.43 -58.21 -27.81
N LEU A 12 11.94 -59.16 -27.05
CA LEU A 12 11.31 -59.18 -25.76
C LEU A 12 12.24 -58.99 -24.55
N ALA A 13 11.60 -58.62 -23.45
CA ALA A 13 12.05 -58.49 -22.05
C ALA A 13 12.66 -59.77 -21.42
N PRO A 14 13.18 -59.70 -20.18
CA PRO A 14 12.30 -60.01 -19.06
C PRO A 14 12.48 -59.16 -17.77
N ALA A 15 11.41 -59.19 -16.97
CA ALA A 15 11.27 -58.65 -15.64
C ALA A 15 12.01 -59.49 -14.59
N ALA A 16 12.48 -58.84 -13.54
CA ALA A 16 12.74 -59.47 -12.24
C ALA A 16 12.27 -58.57 -11.10
N LEU A 17 11.23 -59.03 -10.42
CA LEU A 17 10.80 -58.55 -9.11
C LEU A 17 11.81 -58.99 -8.03
N LEU A 18 12.19 -58.06 -7.14
CA LEU A 18 12.60 -58.44 -5.79
C LEU A 18 11.99 -57.42 -4.81
N ALA A 19 11.07 -57.91 -3.99
CA ALA A 19 10.55 -57.22 -2.84
C ALA A 19 11.48 -57.42 -1.65
N ILE A 20 11.87 -56.35 -0.97
CA ILE A 20 12.39 -56.41 0.41
C ILE A 20 11.66 -55.34 1.22
N ALA A 21 10.92 -55.79 2.23
CA ALA A 21 10.36 -54.99 3.30
C ALA A 21 11.47 -54.64 4.33
N GLY A 22 11.42 -53.45 4.90
CA GLY A 22 12.29 -53.11 6.00
C GLY A 22 12.24 -51.70 6.52
N CYS A 23 11.54 -51.52 7.62
CA CYS A 23 11.76 -50.59 8.76
C CYS A 23 11.79 -49.09 8.53
N GLY A 24 10.89 -48.42 9.26
CA GLY A 24 10.83 -46.99 9.43
C GLY A 24 12.08 -46.39 10.05
N GLY A 25 12.50 -45.28 9.48
CA GLY A 25 13.48 -44.35 10.01
C GLY A 25 12.91 -42.94 10.00
N PRO A 26 13.42 -42.03 10.84
CA PRO A 26 12.78 -40.74 11.14
C PRO A 26 12.74 -39.81 9.92
N ALA A 27 11.73 -38.94 9.91
CA ALA A 27 11.49 -37.94 8.88
C ALA A 27 12.78 -37.18 8.55
N GLY A 28 13.37 -37.50 7.40
CA GLY A 28 14.51 -36.78 6.87
C GLY A 28 14.09 -35.37 6.45
N HIS A 29 14.74 -34.38 7.03
CA HIS A 29 14.75 -33.04 6.48
C HIS A 29 15.15 -33.13 5.00
N ARG A 30 14.20 -32.83 4.12
CA ARG A 30 14.47 -32.76 2.69
C ARG A 30 15.45 -31.60 2.47
N ALA A 31 16.69 -31.97 2.10
CA ALA A 31 17.71 -30.98 1.79
C ALA A 31 17.16 -30.00 0.74
N LEU A 32 17.19 -28.73 1.06
CA LEU A 32 16.92 -27.67 0.09
C LEU A 32 17.90 -27.84 -1.06
N THR A 33 17.40 -28.10 -2.25
CA THR A 33 18.20 -28.20 -3.46
C THR A 33 19.01 -26.92 -3.67
N ALA A 34 20.28 -27.04 -4.04
CA ALA A 34 21.15 -25.92 -4.35
C ALA A 34 20.52 -24.99 -5.40
N PRO A 35 20.73 -23.67 -5.32
CA PRO A 35 20.07 -22.70 -6.20
C PRO A 35 20.51 -22.88 -7.65
N VAL A 36 19.54 -23.02 -8.54
CA VAL A 36 19.75 -22.98 -9.99
C VAL A 36 19.33 -21.56 -10.46
N GLY A 37 20.11 -20.53 -10.05
CA GLY A 37 19.80 -19.16 -10.45
C GLY A 37 20.43 -18.12 -9.53
N PRO A 38 20.27 -16.79 -9.84
CA PRO A 38 20.87 -15.71 -9.06
C PRO A 38 20.17 -15.45 -7.71
N TYR A 39 19.13 -16.19 -7.36
CA TYR A 39 18.39 -16.08 -6.11
C TYR A 39 17.87 -17.43 -5.62
N ARG A 40 17.42 -17.48 -4.37
CA ARG A 40 16.69 -18.60 -3.78
C ARG A 40 15.47 -18.12 -3.01
N TRP A 41 14.37 -18.84 -3.12
CA TRP A 41 13.23 -18.70 -2.22
C TRP A 41 13.56 -19.36 -0.87
N LEU A 42 13.16 -18.69 0.22
CA LEU A 42 13.35 -19.15 1.61
C LEU A 42 12.05 -19.73 2.18
N ILE A 43 11.06 -19.93 1.30
CA ILE A 43 9.72 -20.44 1.60
C ILE A 43 9.40 -21.63 0.68
N GLU A 44 8.34 -22.35 0.99
CA GLU A 44 7.72 -23.29 0.05
C GLU A 44 7.20 -22.51 -1.18
N THR A 45 7.57 -22.98 -2.38
CA THR A 45 7.23 -22.29 -3.63
C THR A 45 5.99 -22.84 -4.33
N ALA A 46 5.57 -24.05 -3.96
CA ALA A 46 4.40 -24.71 -4.53
C ALA A 46 3.33 -24.96 -3.47
N GLY A 47 2.07 -24.93 -3.87
CA GLY A 47 0.93 -25.14 -2.98
C GLY A 47 -0.04 -23.98 -2.98
N THR A 48 -0.94 -23.97 -2.00
CA THR A 48 -1.88 -22.87 -1.76
C THR A 48 -1.25 -21.82 -0.85
N GLN A 49 -1.62 -20.57 -1.06
CA GLN A 49 -1.24 -19.49 -0.15
C GLN A 49 -1.73 -19.81 1.27
N PRO A 50 -0.88 -19.70 2.31
CA PRO A 50 -1.30 -19.86 3.70
C PRO A 50 -2.22 -18.72 4.11
N SER A 51 -3.04 -18.98 5.14
CA SER A 51 -3.76 -17.90 5.80
C SER A 51 -2.78 -16.96 6.54
N VAL A 52 -3.19 -15.71 6.77
CA VAL A 52 -2.40 -14.74 7.55
C VAL A 52 -1.99 -15.32 8.92
N ALA A 53 -2.93 -15.99 9.60
CA ALA A 53 -2.64 -16.62 10.90
C ALA A 53 -1.62 -17.76 10.81
N GLN A 54 -1.62 -18.52 9.71
CA GLN A 54 -0.60 -19.55 9.47
C GLN A 54 0.76 -18.93 9.15
N GLU A 55 0.77 -17.92 8.29
CA GLU A 55 1.99 -17.20 7.89
C GLU A 55 2.68 -16.56 9.10
N ASN A 56 1.95 -15.91 9.97
CA ASN A 56 2.48 -15.25 11.17
C ASN A 56 3.03 -16.19 12.25
N ARG A 57 2.91 -17.52 12.10
CA ARG A 57 3.58 -18.51 12.96
C ARG A 57 5.05 -18.74 12.57
N ASN A 58 5.45 -18.32 11.38
CA ASN A 58 6.83 -18.43 10.95
C ASN A 58 7.72 -17.47 11.76
N PRO A 59 9.00 -17.79 11.93
CA PRO A 59 9.96 -16.86 12.52
C PRO A 59 10.04 -15.58 11.71
N GLY A 60 9.95 -14.44 12.39
CA GLY A 60 10.16 -13.13 11.81
C GLY A 60 11.58 -12.63 11.98
N THR A 61 11.85 -11.49 11.36
CA THR A 61 13.10 -10.73 11.50
C THR A 61 12.80 -9.24 11.44
N ASP A 62 13.64 -8.43 12.06
CA ASP A 62 13.66 -6.97 11.94
C ASP A 62 14.63 -6.48 10.85
N ALA A 63 15.32 -7.39 10.17
CA ALA A 63 16.27 -7.10 9.11
C ALA A 63 15.67 -6.41 7.86
N TRP A 64 14.35 -6.27 7.82
CA TRP A 64 13.66 -5.46 6.81
C TRP A 64 13.77 -3.95 7.07
N ARG A 65 14.18 -3.54 8.28
CA ARG A 65 14.35 -2.12 8.63
C ARG A 65 15.69 -1.62 8.10
N LEU A 66 15.68 -0.43 7.49
CA LEU A 66 16.92 0.24 7.14
C LEU A 66 17.69 0.61 8.41
N PRO A 67 19.03 0.48 8.45
CA PRO A 67 19.82 0.90 9.59
C PRO A 67 19.83 2.43 9.73
N GLY A 68 19.79 2.92 10.95
CA GLY A 68 19.87 4.34 11.26
C GLY A 68 18.72 4.84 12.12
N PRO A 69 18.76 6.12 12.58
CA PRO A 69 17.63 6.71 13.25
C PRO A 69 16.43 6.65 12.30
N ALA A 70 15.27 6.32 12.86
CA ALA A 70 14.02 6.09 12.16
C ALA A 70 13.91 6.95 10.91
N ALA A 71 13.86 6.29 9.78
CA ALA A 71 14.16 6.84 8.48
C ALA A 71 13.10 7.80 7.90
N ASP A 72 12.18 8.28 8.70
CA ASP A 72 11.06 9.12 8.26
C ASP A 72 11.33 10.62 8.30
N VAL A 73 12.56 11.01 8.43
CA VAL A 73 12.92 12.42 8.42
C VAL A 73 13.61 12.75 7.11
N GLY A 74 12.83 12.85 6.03
CA GLY A 74 13.15 13.37 4.70
C GLY A 74 14.62 13.72 4.48
N GLY A 75 15.39 12.73 4.20
CA GLY A 75 16.76 12.87 3.80
C GLY A 75 16.99 11.91 2.64
N LEU A 76 17.86 12.26 1.76
CA LEU A 76 18.30 11.43 0.64
C LEU A 76 18.54 9.99 1.08
N ALA A 77 18.19 9.03 0.23
CA ALA A 77 18.48 7.60 0.39
C ALA A 77 19.81 7.37 1.10
N HIS A 78 19.89 6.30 1.92
CA HIS A 78 21.12 5.94 2.62
C HIS A 78 22.24 5.59 1.62
N GLY A 79 22.87 6.60 1.04
CA GLY A 79 23.92 6.45 0.03
C GLY A 79 23.42 6.50 -1.41
N ASN A 80 24.22 5.94 -2.33
CA ASN A 80 24.01 6.01 -3.79
C ASN A 80 23.35 4.74 -4.35
N VAL A 81 22.41 4.10 -3.62
CA VAL A 81 21.64 2.96 -4.12
C VAL A 81 20.20 3.40 -4.31
N SER A 82 19.70 3.22 -5.52
CA SER A 82 18.30 3.52 -5.87
C SER A 82 17.71 2.35 -6.66
N GLY A 83 16.42 2.11 -6.51
CA GLY A 83 15.75 1.07 -7.27
C GLY A 83 14.24 1.23 -7.28
N TYR A 84 13.61 0.45 -8.13
CA TYR A 84 12.15 0.36 -8.25
C TYR A 84 11.74 -1.02 -8.77
N VAL A 85 10.47 -1.31 -8.67
CA VAL A 85 9.84 -2.56 -9.12
C VAL A 85 9.21 -2.38 -10.49
N GLY A 86 9.11 -3.47 -11.26
CA GLY A 86 8.43 -3.44 -12.55
C GLY A 86 6.91 -3.38 -12.44
N GLN A 87 6.34 -3.84 -11.32
CA GLN A 87 4.90 -3.82 -11.08
C GLN A 87 4.63 -3.47 -9.61
N GLN A 88 3.68 -2.57 -9.39
CA GLN A 88 3.25 -2.24 -8.02
C GLN A 88 2.47 -3.40 -7.38
N ALA A 89 1.75 -4.17 -8.20
CA ALA A 89 1.05 -5.38 -7.79
C ALA A 89 1.34 -6.54 -8.75
N VAL A 90 1.51 -7.74 -8.18
CA VAL A 90 1.76 -8.98 -8.92
C VAL A 90 0.91 -10.12 -8.38
N ARG A 91 0.57 -11.06 -9.25
CA ARG A 91 -0.19 -12.28 -8.90
C ARG A 91 0.73 -13.51 -8.92
N PRO A 92 0.37 -14.60 -8.22
CA PRO A 92 1.06 -15.87 -8.37
C PRO A 92 1.17 -16.29 -9.85
N GLY A 93 2.42 -16.57 -10.27
CA GLY A 93 2.75 -16.89 -11.66
C GLY A 93 3.30 -15.72 -12.48
N ASP A 94 3.09 -14.48 -12.05
CA ASP A 94 3.69 -13.31 -12.69
C ASP A 94 5.20 -13.26 -12.48
N THR A 95 5.88 -12.48 -13.31
CA THR A 95 7.30 -12.18 -13.16
C THR A 95 7.47 -10.78 -12.62
N GLU A 96 8.08 -10.66 -11.43
CA GLU A 96 8.51 -9.36 -10.92
C GLU A 96 9.95 -9.06 -11.35
N ARG A 97 10.24 -7.77 -11.58
CA ARG A 97 11.55 -7.25 -11.95
C ARG A 97 11.97 -6.17 -10.98
N ILE A 98 13.20 -6.27 -10.51
CA ILE A 98 13.81 -5.24 -9.65
C ILE A 98 14.89 -4.55 -10.46
N TYR A 99 14.78 -3.25 -10.57
CA TYR A 99 15.71 -2.37 -11.25
C TYR A 99 16.55 -1.64 -10.21
N VAL A 100 17.88 -1.76 -10.30
CA VAL A 100 18.80 -1.15 -9.30
C VAL A 100 19.91 -0.38 -9.99
N SER A 101 20.16 0.83 -9.51
CA SER A 101 21.36 1.61 -9.81
C SER A 101 22.17 1.77 -8.52
N ALA A 102 23.43 1.33 -8.54
CA ALA A 102 24.34 1.39 -7.40
C ALA A 102 25.74 1.90 -7.86
N PRO A 103 25.86 3.19 -8.18
CA PRO A 103 27.12 3.77 -8.62
C PRO A 103 28.22 3.60 -7.58
N GLY A 104 29.42 3.22 -8.03
CA GLY A 104 30.59 3.07 -7.16
C GLY A 104 30.65 1.78 -6.34
N ALA A 105 29.63 0.94 -6.40
CA ALA A 105 29.63 -0.38 -5.79
C ALA A 105 30.13 -1.45 -6.79
N SER A 106 30.73 -2.52 -6.28
CA SER A 106 31.11 -3.69 -7.08
C SER A 106 29.98 -4.71 -7.19
N SER A 107 29.13 -4.77 -6.18
CA SER A 107 28.01 -5.70 -6.11
C SER A 107 26.81 -5.13 -5.36
N VAL A 108 25.64 -5.73 -5.61
CA VAL A 108 24.40 -5.47 -4.88
C VAL A 108 23.77 -6.80 -4.47
N GLN A 109 23.22 -6.85 -3.26
CA GLN A 109 22.38 -7.93 -2.78
C GLN A 109 20.93 -7.46 -2.70
N ILE A 110 20.00 -8.31 -3.14
CA ILE A 110 18.57 -8.06 -3.07
C ILE A 110 17.95 -9.13 -2.17
N ARG A 111 17.27 -8.68 -1.12
CA ARG A 111 16.52 -9.53 -0.18
C ARG A 111 15.07 -9.09 -0.15
N VAL A 112 14.14 -10.03 -0.31
CA VAL A 112 12.71 -9.69 -0.28
C VAL A 112 12.12 -10.11 1.06
N PHE A 113 11.41 -9.17 1.67
CA PHE A 113 10.73 -9.35 2.95
C PHE A 113 9.22 -9.18 2.76
N ARG A 114 8.43 -10.12 3.28
CA ARG A 114 7.00 -9.91 3.48
C ARG A 114 6.80 -9.13 4.79
N ILE A 115 6.05 -8.04 4.73
CA ILE A 115 5.72 -7.24 5.91
C ILE A 115 4.48 -7.83 6.59
N GLY A 116 4.49 -7.88 7.90
CA GLY A 116 3.41 -8.45 8.71
C GLY A 116 3.65 -8.29 10.20
N TRP A 117 3.15 -9.24 11.01
CA TRP A 117 3.35 -9.19 12.45
C TRP A 117 4.53 -10.02 12.94
N TYR A 118 4.56 -11.33 12.69
CA TYR A 118 5.63 -12.28 13.03
C TYR A 118 6.15 -12.14 14.47
N GLY A 119 5.23 -12.12 15.46
CA GLY A 119 5.62 -11.96 16.86
C GLY A 119 6.24 -10.59 17.21
N SER A 120 5.84 -9.53 16.51
CA SER A 120 6.35 -8.15 16.57
C SER A 120 7.63 -7.85 15.75
N ALA A 121 8.32 -8.85 15.20
CA ALA A 121 9.50 -8.63 14.36
C ALA A 121 9.17 -7.80 13.10
N GLY A 122 7.95 -7.92 12.59
CA GLY A 122 7.39 -7.04 11.56
C GLY A 122 7.65 -7.49 10.12
N GLY A 123 8.55 -8.43 9.89
CA GLY A 123 8.81 -8.95 8.56
C GLY A 123 9.36 -10.36 8.56
N ARG A 124 9.27 -11.03 7.41
CA ARG A 124 9.87 -12.34 7.16
C ARG A 124 10.61 -12.29 5.84
N GLU A 125 11.87 -12.70 5.84
CA GLU A 125 12.64 -12.84 4.61
C GLU A 125 12.11 -14.04 3.81
N VAL A 126 11.74 -13.78 2.55
CA VAL A 126 11.15 -14.81 1.68
C VAL A 126 12.01 -15.14 0.46
N LEU A 127 12.89 -14.22 0.05
CA LEU A 127 13.83 -14.42 -1.04
C LEU A 127 15.17 -13.74 -0.73
N ALA A 128 16.28 -14.40 -1.09
CA ALA A 128 17.60 -13.80 -1.09
C ALA A 128 18.31 -14.03 -2.44
N SER A 129 18.85 -12.96 -3.02
CA SER A 129 19.76 -13.07 -4.15
C SER A 129 21.16 -13.51 -3.72
N GLN A 130 21.93 -14.02 -4.65
CA GLN A 130 23.38 -14.00 -4.56
C GLN A 130 23.88 -12.55 -4.64
N SER A 131 25.19 -12.33 -4.46
CA SER A 131 25.81 -11.05 -4.81
C SER A 131 25.74 -10.89 -6.33
N LEU A 132 25.03 -9.85 -6.79
CA LEU A 132 24.83 -9.52 -8.20
C LEU A 132 25.80 -8.41 -8.59
N PRO A 133 26.27 -8.34 -9.84
CA PRO A 133 27.08 -7.21 -10.30
C PRO A 133 26.29 -5.91 -10.11
N ALA A 134 26.89 -4.94 -9.41
CA ALA A 134 26.32 -3.60 -9.34
C ALA A 134 26.61 -2.84 -10.64
N THR A 135 25.64 -2.06 -11.08
CA THR A 135 25.77 -1.21 -12.28
C THR A 135 25.27 0.19 -11.96
N GLN A 136 25.90 1.18 -12.58
CA GLN A 136 25.29 2.48 -12.74
C GLN A 136 24.35 2.41 -13.94
N GLN A 137 23.07 2.54 -13.70
CA GLN A 137 22.05 2.58 -14.76
C GLN A 137 22.12 3.91 -15.53
N PRO A 138 21.60 3.97 -16.77
CA PRO A 138 21.55 5.21 -17.52
C PRO A 138 20.69 6.26 -16.80
N PRO A 139 20.96 7.56 -16.99
CA PRO A 139 20.10 8.63 -16.52
C PRO A 139 18.66 8.43 -17.03
N CYS A 140 17.68 8.72 -16.18
CA CYS A 140 16.29 8.72 -16.61
C CYS A 140 16.01 9.89 -17.54
N THR A 141 15.04 9.74 -18.43
CA THR A 141 14.61 10.82 -19.33
C THR A 141 13.63 11.73 -18.61
N HIS A 142 13.72 13.02 -18.89
CA HIS A 142 12.79 14.01 -18.40
C HIS A 142 12.09 14.72 -19.57
N THR A 143 10.76 14.73 -19.55
CA THR A 143 9.95 15.38 -20.58
C THR A 143 9.56 16.78 -20.12
N PHE A 144 10.30 17.79 -20.55
CA PHE A 144 10.10 19.19 -20.17
C PHE A 144 8.65 19.68 -20.31
N ARG A 145 7.90 19.14 -21.28
CA ARG A 145 6.51 19.57 -21.53
C ARG A 145 5.57 19.21 -20.39
N THR A 146 5.62 17.97 -19.89
CA THR A 146 4.66 17.41 -18.92
C THR A 146 5.26 17.21 -17.53
N GLY A 147 6.58 17.31 -17.40
CA GLY A 147 7.31 16.98 -16.18
C GLY A 147 7.55 15.49 -15.98
N LEU A 148 7.16 14.63 -16.95
CA LEU A 148 7.34 13.20 -16.85
C LEU A 148 8.81 12.82 -16.74
N THR A 149 9.15 12.09 -15.70
CA THR A 149 10.46 11.45 -15.54
C THR A 149 10.28 9.93 -15.58
N GLU A 150 10.96 9.28 -16.54
CA GLU A 150 10.97 7.83 -16.71
C GLU A 150 12.38 7.30 -16.89
N CYS A 151 12.66 6.16 -16.26
CA CYS A 151 13.91 5.46 -16.38
C CYS A 151 13.84 4.38 -17.46
N HIS A 152 15.00 4.12 -18.10
CA HIS A 152 15.19 3.10 -19.12
C HIS A 152 16.21 2.06 -18.59
N TRP A 153 16.03 1.62 -17.34
CA TRP A 153 16.96 0.73 -16.69
C TRP A 153 16.77 -0.73 -17.15
N HIS A 154 17.82 -1.49 -17.01
CA HIS A 154 17.77 -2.93 -17.23
C HIS A 154 17.51 -3.63 -15.88
N PRO A 155 16.69 -4.71 -15.87
CA PRO A 155 16.40 -5.43 -14.63
C PRO A 155 17.67 -6.04 -14.05
N THR A 156 17.91 -5.77 -12.76
CA THR A 156 19.03 -6.34 -11.99
C THR A 156 18.69 -7.74 -11.51
N LEU A 157 17.42 -7.96 -11.17
CA LEU A 157 16.88 -9.25 -10.76
C LEU A 157 15.47 -9.44 -11.34
N SER A 158 15.17 -10.64 -11.82
CA SER A 158 13.82 -11.05 -12.19
C SER A 158 13.50 -12.38 -11.53
N PHE A 159 12.29 -12.52 -11.00
CA PHE A 159 11.82 -13.76 -10.37
C PHE A 159 10.33 -13.97 -10.58
N GLN A 160 9.94 -15.23 -10.70
CA GLN A 160 8.53 -15.60 -10.81
C GLN A 160 7.91 -15.71 -9.42
N ILE A 161 6.70 -15.15 -9.25
CA ILE A 161 5.95 -15.21 -7.99
C ILE A 161 5.43 -16.63 -7.75
N PRO A 162 5.83 -17.29 -6.65
CA PRO A 162 5.39 -18.65 -6.34
C PRO A 162 3.88 -18.72 -6.03
N SER A 163 3.26 -19.85 -6.36
CA SER A 163 1.84 -20.08 -6.04
C SER A 163 1.55 -20.11 -4.54
N ALA A 164 2.52 -20.47 -3.72
CA ALA A 164 2.39 -20.50 -2.26
C ALA A 164 2.77 -19.17 -1.57
N LEU A 165 3.26 -18.16 -2.31
CA LEU A 165 3.64 -16.88 -1.69
C LEU A 165 2.38 -16.15 -1.21
N PRO A 166 2.24 -15.84 0.11
CA PRO A 166 1.04 -15.22 0.66
C PRO A 166 0.76 -13.84 0.04
N SER A 167 -0.52 -13.47 -0.06
CA SER A 167 -0.87 -12.07 -0.30
C SER A 167 -0.29 -11.17 0.80
N GLY A 168 0.16 -9.98 0.44
CA GLY A 168 0.81 -9.07 1.39
C GLY A 168 1.56 -7.94 0.72
N VAL A 169 2.09 -7.04 1.55
CA VAL A 169 3.04 -6.01 1.14
C VAL A 169 4.45 -6.54 1.30
N TYR A 170 5.28 -6.32 0.29
CA TYR A 170 6.65 -6.82 0.22
C TYR A 170 7.63 -5.67 0.01
N LEU A 171 8.79 -5.79 0.63
CA LEU A 171 9.93 -4.91 0.43
C LEU A 171 11.09 -5.68 -0.17
N ALA A 172 11.58 -5.24 -1.32
CA ALA A 172 12.88 -5.66 -1.83
C ALA A 172 13.95 -4.71 -1.27
N ARG A 173 14.71 -5.19 -0.28
CA ARG A 173 15.86 -4.49 0.29
C ARG A 173 17.04 -4.60 -0.65
N LEU A 174 17.60 -3.47 -1.04
CA LEU A 174 18.78 -3.31 -1.88
C LEU A 174 19.96 -2.93 -0.99
N THR A 175 21.01 -3.75 -0.96
CA THR A 175 22.21 -3.49 -0.15
C THR A 175 23.46 -3.54 -1.02
N ALA A 176 24.26 -2.49 -1.02
CA ALA A 176 25.54 -2.40 -1.70
C ALA A 176 26.56 -1.65 -0.84
N GLU A 177 27.84 -1.67 -1.24
CA GLU A 177 28.87 -0.90 -0.52
C GLU A 177 28.58 0.61 -0.54
N SER A 178 27.87 1.11 -1.55
CA SER A 178 27.52 2.52 -1.72
C SER A 178 26.25 2.96 -0.97
N GLY A 179 25.52 2.05 -0.31
CA GLY A 179 24.33 2.35 0.47
C GLY A 179 23.25 1.27 0.46
N GLU A 180 22.08 1.63 0.97
CA GLU A 180 20.91 0.76 1.04
C GLU A 180 19.64 1.52 0.62
N SER A 181 18.64 0.79 0.08
CA SER A 181 17.32 1.32 -0.26
C SER A 181 16.30 0.18 -0.27
N ASP A 182 15.02 0.51 -0.27
CA ASP A 182 13.94 -0.45 -0.46
C ASP A 182 13.18 -0.18 -1.77
N CYS A 183 12.50 -1.20 -2.28
CA CYS A 183 11.45 -1.10 -3.29
C CYS A 183 10.21 -1.83 -2.76
N LEU A 184 9.03 -1.26 -2.95
CA LEU A 184 7.77 -1.83 -2.46
C LEU A 184 6.98 -2.44 -3.61
N PHE A 185 6.40 -3.62 -3.38
CA PHE A 185 5.38 -4.21 -4.24
C PHE A 185 4.37 -5.01 -3.42
N VAL A 186 3.21 -5.28 -4.01
CA VAL A 186 2.14 -6.05 -3.41
C VAL A 186 2.01 -7.39 -4.13
N VAL A 187 1.87 -8.48 -3.38
CA VAL A 187 1.42 -9.76 -3.94
C VAL A 187 -0.06 -9.91 -3.67
N GLU A 188 -0.84 -9.98 -4.73
CA GLU A 188 -2.28 -10.17 -4.67
C GLU A 188 -2.64 -11.61 -4.30
N ALA A 189 -3.83 -11.79 -3.74
CA ALA A 189 -4.33 -13.12 -3.42
C ALA A 189 -4.77 -13.88 -4.67
N ALA A 190 -4.45 -15.17 -4.74
CA ALA A 190 -4.94 -16.05 -5.80
C ALA A 190 -6.48 -16.24 -5.77
N ARG A 191 -7.09 -15.99 -4.63
CA ARG A 191 -8.54 -16.05 -4.41
C ARG A 191 -8.97 -14.95 -3.44
N PRO A 192 -10.14 -14.33 -3.62
CA PRO A 192 -10.66 -13.34 -2.69
C PRO A 192 -10.67 -13.84 -1.25
N GLN A 193 -10.23 -13.01 -0.32
CA GLN A 193 -10.35 -13.19 1.12
C GLN A 193 -11.55 -12.38 1.64
N SER A 194 -11.85 -12.46 2.94
CA SER A 194 -12.98 -11.70 3.52
C SER A 194 -12.78 -10.18 3.40
N LEU A 195 -11.56 -9.71 3.50
CA LEU A 195 -11.17 -8.31 3.40
C LEU A 195 -10.25 -8.10 2.20
N LEU A 196 -10.49 -7.05 1.42
CA LEU A 196 -9.52 -6.50 0.47
C LEU A 196 -8.96 -5.20 1.04
N ALA A 197 -7.64 -5.02 1.04
CA ALA A 197 -6.96 -3.82 1.51
C ALA A 197 -6.15 -3.20 0.36
N GLN A 198 -6.44 -1.93 0.02
CA GLN A 198 -5.78 -1.20 -1.06
C GLN A 198 -4.66 -0.34 -0.53
N VAL A 199 -3.44 -0.53 -1.05
CA VAL A 199 -2.29 0.35 -0.82
C VAL A 199 -2.35 1.51 -1.80
N PRO A 200 -2.26 2.79 -1.36
CA PRO A 200 -2.49 3.97 -2.20
C PRO A 200 -1.27 4.36 -3.04
N THR A 201 -0.82 3.47 -3.91
CA THR A 201 0.39 3.65 -4.74
C THR A 201 0.32 4.86 -5.68
N SER A 202 -0.88 5.25 -6.13
CA SER A 202 -1.08 6.46 -6.92
C SER A 202 -0.68 7.72 -6.16
N THR A 203 -1.01 7.80 -4.89
CA THR A 203 -0.63 8.93 -4.04
C THR A 203 0.88 8.93 -3.79
N TYR A 204 1.49 7.76 -3.53
CA TYR A 204 2.95 7.69 -3.40
C TYR A 204 3.66 8.26 -4.63
N GLU A 205 3.20 7.90 -5.83
CA GLU A 205 3.81 8.37 -7.06
C GLU A 205 3.49 9.84 -7.36
N ALA A 206 2.31 10.33 -7.00
CA ALA A 206 1.94 11.74 -7.17
C ALA A 206 2.87 12.70 -6.41
N TYR A 207 3.37 12.29 -5.26
CA TYR A 207 4.34 13.05 -4.45
C TYR A 207 5.80 12.80 -4.83
N ASN A 208 6.09 11.80 -5.65
CA ASN A 208 7.45 11.40 -5.99
C ASN A 208 8.13 12.44 -6.90
N ALA A 209 9.18 13.08 -6.42
CA ALA A 209 9.99 14.04 -7.18
C ALA A 209 11.35 13.47 -7.62
N TRP A 210 11.55 12.16 -7.48
CA TRP A 210 12.83 11.55 -7.81
C TRP A 210 13.22 11.80 -9.29
N GLY A 211 14.39 12.37 -9.47
CA GLY A 211 14.97 12.61 -10.79
C GLY A 211 14.31 13.71 -11.61
N GLY A 212 13.31 14.43 -11.07
CA GLY A 212 12.61 15.50 -11.79
C GLY A 212 11.43 16.09 -11.04
N ASP A 213 10.25 16.11 -11.66
CA ASP A 213 9.06 16.76 -11.12
C ASP A 213 8.09 15.73 -10.53
N SER A 214 7.24 16.20 -9.60
CA SER A 214 6.06 15.50 -9.08
C SER A 214 4.78 16.23 -9.51
N LEU A 215 3.61 15.76 -9.06
CA LEU A 215 2.34 16.48 -9.25
C LEU A 215 2.18 17.66 -8.30
N TYR A 216 3.27 18.09 -7.63
CA TYR A 216 3.32 19.26 -6.77
C TYR A 216 4.44 20.21 -7.18
N PRO A 217 4.30 21.53 -6.93
CA PRO A 217 5.38 22.48 -7.14
C PRO A 217 6.58 22.14 -6.25
N GLY A 218 7.79 22.24 -6.78
CA GLY A 218 9.04 21.99 -6.04
C GLY A 218 10.09 21.19 -6.83
N GLY A 219 9.74 20.76 -8.03
CA GLY A 219 10.67 20.12 -8.95
C GLY A 219 11.81 21.04 -9.42
N ALA A 220 12.83 20.44 -10.06
CA ALA A 220 14.04 21.14 -10.47
C ALA A 220 13.81 22.09 -11.65
N ASP A 221 12.93 21.73 -12.57
CA ASP A 221 12.75 22.40 -13.86
C ASP A 221 11.33 22.96 -14.02
N ARG A 222 11.23 24.01 -14.84
CA ARG A 222 9.95 24.62 -15.15
C ARG A 222 9.23 23.80 -16.23
N VAL A 223 8.09 23.20 -15.89
CA VAL A 223 7.26 22.41 -16.81
C VAL A 223 6.56 23.31 -17.81
N ALA A 224 6.72 23.02 -19.11
CA ALA A 224 6.24 23.90 -20.18
C ALA A 224 4.72 24.06 -20.19
N LEU A 225 3.95 23.01 -19.85
CA LEU A 225 2.48 23.07 -19.84
C LEU A 225 1.94 23.95 -18.72
N THR A 226 2.44 23.80 -17.49
CA THR A 226 1.92 24.52 -16.33
C THR A 226 2.57 25.88 -16.16
N GLY A 227 3.76 26.09 -16.74
CA GLY A 227 4.56 27.29 -16.50
C GLY A 227 5.07 27.43 -15.07
N THR A 228 5.01 26.34 -14.28
CA THR A 228 5.48 26.23 -12.90
C THR A 228 6.48 25.07 -12.80
N THR A 229 6.92 24.70 -11.60
CA THR A 229 7.73 23.50 -11.33
C THR A 229 6.88 22.28 -10.99
N GLN A 230 5.62 22.26 -11.42
CA GLN A 230 4.66 21.19 -11.19
C GLN A 230 4.47 20.37 -12.46
N GLY A 231 4.75 19.06 -12.37
CA GLY A 231 4.44 18.11 -13.43
C GLY A 231 2.94 17.81 -13.51
N VAL A 232 2.52 17.32 -14.67
CA VAL A 232 1.16 16.78 -14.90
C VAL A 232 1.19 15.28 -15.21
N GLU A 233 2.38 14.70 -15.32
CA GLU A 233 2.61 13.27 -15.54
C GLU A 233 3.71 12.76 -14.62
N VAL A 234 3.51 11.59 -14.02
CA VAL A 234 4.48 10.87 -13.22
C VAL A 234 4.45 9.38 -13.55
N SER A 235 5.55 8.67 -13.38
CA SER A 235 5.68 7.28 -13.81
C SER A 235 6.20 6.38 -12.69
N TYR A 236 5.70 5.15 -12.64
CA TYR A 236 6.24 4.10 -11.79
C TYR A 236 7.62 3.56 -12.26
N ASP A 237 8.07 3.89 -13.49
CA ASP A 237 9.41 3.54 -13.98
C ASP A 237 10.49 4.48 -13.42
N ARG A 238 10.50 4.68 -12.10
CA ARG A 238 11.55 5.42 -11.39
C ARG A 238 11.58 5.08 -9.90
N PRO A 239 12.72 5.26 -9.20
CA PRO A 239 12.76 5.15 -7.74
C PRO A 239 11.84 6.15 -7.05
N TYR A 240 11.48 5.88 -5.79
CA TYR A 240 10.88 6.90 -4.93
C TYR A 240 11.95 7.78 -4.30
N ASP A 241 11.67 9.07 -4.15
CA ASP A 241 12.53 10.07 -3.49
C ASP A 241 12.46 10.00 -1.96
N SER A 242 11.59 9.15 -1.40
CA SER A 242 11.52 8.92 0.03
C SER A 242 12.82 8.31 0.56
N VAL A 243 13.16 8.63 1.80
CA VAL A 243 14.39 8.15 2.47
C VAL A 243 14.56 6.64 2.39
N THR A 244 13.46 5.91 2.39
CA THR A 244 13.47 4.45 2.36
C THR A 244 13.42 3.87 0.94
N GLY A 245 12.97 4.64 -0.05
CA GLY A 245 12.68 4.11 -1.40
C GLY A 245 11.33 3.38 -1.51
N ALA A 246 10.49 3.40 -0.46
CA ALA A 246 9.21 2.71 -0.39
C ALA A 246 7.99 3.67 -0.41
N GLY A 247 8.12 4.83 -1.04
CA GLY A 247 7.06 5.85 -1.08
C GLY A 247 6.67 6.32 0.33
N GLN A 248 5.39 6.47 0.59
CA GLN A 248 4.86 6.90 1.88
C GLN A 248 4.56 5.74 2.85
N PHE A 249 4.84 4.49 2.48
CA PHE A 249 4.46 3.29 3.23
C PHE A 249 4.83 3.34 4.71
N PHE A 250 6.04 3.80 5.04
CA PHE A 250 6.53 3.83 6.42
C PHE A 250 5.97 4.99 7.24
N SER A 251 5.34 5.98 6.63
CA SER A 251 4.79 7.12 7.36
C SER A 251 3.56 6.76 8.20
N ARG A 252 2.75 5.79 7.74
CA ARG A 252 1.54 5.30 8.43
C ARG A 252 1.06 3.92 7.98
N ASP A 253 1.13 3.60 6.71
CA ASP A 253 0.47 2.44 6.11
C ASP A 253 0.97 1.12 6.68
N VAL A 254 2.26 1.07 7.04
CA VAL A 254 2.85 -0.07 7.75
C VAL A 254 2.12 -0.37 9.06
N ALA A 255 1.56 0.63 9.75
CA ALA A 255 0.78 0.44 10.97
C ALA A 255 -0.50 -0.36 10.69
N MET A 256 -1.22 -0.03 9.62
CA MET A 256 -2.41 -0.76 9.20
C MET A 256 -2.08 -2.20 8.81
N VAL A 257 -1.07 -2.40 7.98
CA VAL A 257 -0.64 -3.76 7.58
C VAL A 257 -0.30 -4.60 8.82
N ARG A 258 0.53 -4.06 9.73
CA ARG A 258 0.91 -4.77 10.96
C ARG A 258 -0.28 -5.03 11.88
N PHE A 259 -1.23 -4.10 11.97
CA PHE A 259 -2.47 -4.28 12.72
C PHE A 259 -3.31 -5.43 12.16
N LEU A 260 -3.59 -5.44 10.86
CA LEU A 260 -4.37 -6.50 10.21
C LEU A 260 -3.71 -7.88 10.39
N GLU A 261 -2.41 -7.95 10.19
CA GLU A 261 -1.62 -9.16 10.33
C GLU A 261 -1.55 -9.64 11.80
N ARG A 262 -1.38 -8.72 12.75
CA ARG A 262 -1.33 -9.00 14.19
C ARG A 262 -2.60 -9.69 14.66
N TYR A 263 -3.74 -9.24 14.19
CA TYR A 263 -5.03 -9.80 14.58
C TYR A 263 -5.50 -10.93 13.67
N GLY A 264 -4.70 -11.34 12.66
CA GLY A 264 -4.94 -12.51 11.84
C GLY A 264 -6.11 -12.40 10.88
N TYR A 265 -6.48 -11.18 10.50
CA TYR A 265 -7.50 -10.96 9.48
C TYR A 265 -7.10 -11.61 8.16
N GLN A 266 -8.06 -12.24 7.48
CA GLN A 266 -7.84 -12.81 6.16
C GLN A 266 -7.94 -11.71 5.11
N VAL A 267 -6.79 -11.24 4.64
CA VAL A 267 -6.65 -10.06 3.79
C VAL A 267 -6.11 -10.44 2.42
N SER A 268 -6.78 -9.94 1.38
CA SER A 268 -6.20 -9.74 0.05
C SER A 268 -5.63 -8.32 0.00
N TYR A 269 -4.40 -8.16 -0.44
CA TYR A 269 -3.83 -6.82 -0.69
C TYR A 269 -3.84 -6.52 -2.18
N THR A 270 -4.02 -5.26 -2.54
CA THR A 270 -3.95 -4.74 -3.90
C THR A 270 -3.42 -3.31 -3.90
N THR A 271 -3.32 -2.68 -5.08
CA THR A 271 -2.83 -1.31 -5.26
C THR A 271 -3.78 -0.48 -6.10
N SER A 272 -3.64 0.85 -6.06
CA SER A 272 -4.50 1.78 -6.82
C SER A 272 -4.49 1.51 -8.32
N ASP A 273 -3.31 1.31 -8.90
CA ASP A 273 -3.12 1.01 -10.33
C ASP A 273 -3.71 -0.35 -10.73
N SER A 274 -3.61 -1.36 -9.86
CA SER A 274 -4.20 -2.67 -10.08
C SER A 274 -5.74 -2.62 -10.06
N VAL A 275 -6.34 -1.82 -9.16
CA VAL A 275 -7.80 -1.62 -9.14
C VAL A 275 -8.28 -0.87 -10.39
N ASP A 276 -7.53 0.11 -10.89
CA ASP A 276 -7.86 0.76 -12.17
C ASP A 276 -7.85 -0.23 -13.33
N ALA A 277 -6.82 -1.09 -13.39
CA ALA A 277 -6.65 -2.07 -14.47
C ALA A 277 -7.66 -3.22 -14.41
N ASP A 278 -8.06 -3.66 -13.21
CA ASP A 278 -9.03 -4.74 -12.97
C ASP A 278 -10.05 -4.33 -11.89
N PRO A 279 -11.05 -3.50 -12.22
CA PRO A 279 -12.08 -3.06 -11.28
C PRO A 279 -12.90 -4.22 -10.68
N GLY A 280 -12.93 -5.36 -11.37
CA GLY A 280 -13.68 -6.55 -10.95
C GLY A 280 -13.11 -7.22 -9.70
N GLN A 281 -11.86 -6.97 -9.37
CA GLN A 281 -11.20 -7.59 -8.22
C GLN A 281 -11.77 -7.17 -6.86
N LEU A 282 -12.53 -6.07 -6.77
CA LEU A 282 -13.19 -5.66 -5.54
C LEU A 282 -14.37 -6.54 -5.15
N ARG A 283 -14.83 -7.41 -6.03
CA ARG A 283 -16.00 -8.28 -5.79
C ARG A 283 -15.63 -9.57 -5.07
N GLY A 284 -16.57 -10.07 -4.29
CA GLY A 284 -16.43 -11.34 -3.59
C GLY A 284 -15.74 -11.22 -2.22
N HIS A 285 -15.52 -10.00 -1.76
CA HIS A 285 -15.10 -9.66 -0.40
C HIS A 285 -16.31 -9.29 0.45
N ARG A 286 -16.18 -9.31 1.77
CA ARG A 286 -17.20 -8.76 2.67
C ARG A 286 -16.99 -7.25 2.88
N ALA A 287 -15.74 -6.83 2.83
CA ALA A 287 -15.38 -5.44 2.94
C ALA A 287 -14.14 -5.09 2.09
N VAL A 288 -14.09 -3.85 1.64
CA VAL A 288 -12.94 -3.22 0.99
C VAL A 288 -12.44 -2.11 1.92
N LEU A 289 -11.15 -2.15 2.24
CA LEU A 289 -10.46 -1.18 3.08
C LEU A 289 -9.52 -0.35 2.20
N ASP A 290 -9.75 0.94 2.17
CA ASP A 290 -8.80 1.94 1.71
C ASP A 290 -8.17 2.61 2.93
N PHE A 291 -6.85 2.78 2.94
CA PHE A 291 -6.13 3.26 4.11
C PHE A 291 -4.91 4.10 3.72
N GLY A 292 -4.32 4.76 4.69
CA GLY A 292 -3.18 5.63 4.47
C GLY A 292 -3.58 6.97 3.86
N HIS A 293 -2.68 7.53 3.07
CA HIS A 293 -2.94 8.76 2.32
C HIS A 293 -3.45 8.39 0.92
N SER A 294 -4.76 8.39 0.71
CA SER A 294 -5.40 7.91 -0.52
C SER A 294 -6.10 9.03 -1.30
N GLU A 295 -5.31 10.01 -1.72
CA GLU A 295 -5.75 11.28 -2.30
C GLU A 295 -6.05 11.17 -3.80
N TYR A 296 -5.25 10.38 -4.56
CA TYR A 296 -5.28 10.32 -6.03
C TYR A 296 -6.00 9.08 -6.53
N TRP A 297 -7.14 9.25 -7.18
CA TRP A 297 -8.00 8.17 -7.66
C TRP A 297 -8.32 8.29 -9.14
N SER A 298 -8.35 7.19 -9.85
CA SER A 298 -8.95 7.18 -11.18
C SER A 298 -10.49 7.13 -11.12
N GLN A 299 -11.13 7.46 -12.22
CA GLN A 299 -12.58 7.30 -12.32
C GLN A 299 -12.98 5.81 -12.30
N HIS A 300 -12.18 4.91 -12.90
CA HIS A 300 -12.42 3.46 -12.85
C HIS A 300 -12.36 2.95 -11.42
N GLN A 301 -11.38 3.38 -10.64
CA GLN A 301 -11.24 3.03 -9.23
C GLN A 301 -12.43 3.51 -8.40
N GLN A 302 -12.83 4.79 -8.56
CA GLN A 302 -14.03 5.31 -7.89
C GLN A 302 -15.28 4.49 -8.24
N GLN A 303 -15.46 4.18 -9.53
CA GLN A 303 -16.60 3.39 -9.99
C GLN A 303 -16.56 1.96 -9.43
N ALA A 304 -15.38 1.34 -9.35
CA ALA A 304 -15.20 0.01 -8.77
C ALA A 304 -15.66 -0.06 -7.31
N PHE A 305 -15.28 0.94 -6.50
CA PHE A 305 -15.72 1.04 -5.11
C PHE A 305 -17.25 1.29 -5.01
N ALA A 306 -17.80 2.18 -5.84
CA ALA A 306 -19.24 2.40 -5.89
C ALA A 306 -20.00 1.15 -6.32
N ASP A 307 -19.45 0.36 -7.23
CA ASP A 307 -20.03 -0.90 -7.69
C ASP A 307 -19.96 -1.98 -6.60
N ALA A 308 -18.85 -2.07 -5.87
CA ALA A 308 -18.71 -2.94 -4.71
C ALA A 308 -19.77 -2.61 -3.65
N LEU A 309 -19.94 -1.32 -3.30
CA LEU A 309 -20.99 -0.90 -2.37
C LEU A 309 -22.40 -1.28 -2.85
N ARG A 310 -22.69 -1.15 -4.16
CA ARG A 310 -23.96 -1.54 -4.75
C ARG A 310 -24.21 -3.04 -4.74
N THR A 311 -23.15 -3.86 -4.76
CA THR A 311 -23.24 -5.32 -4.69
C THR A 311 -23.24 -5.86 -3.26
N GLY A 312 -22.97 -5.00 -2.26
CA GLY A 312 -23.15 -5.32 -0.84
C GLY A 312 -21.85 -5.42 -0.06
N GLU A 313 -20.71 -5.13 -0.67
CA GLU A 313 -19.43 -5.03 0.01
C GLU A 313 -19.39 -3.74 0.86
N SER A 314 -19.00 -3.85 2.14
CA SER A 314 -18.78 -2.70 3.01
C SER A 314 -17.51 -1.95 2.61
N LEU A 315 -17.50 -0.63 2.76
CA LEU A 315 -16.34 0.20 2.44
C LEU A 315 -15.80 0.85 3.71
N LEU A 316 -14.52 0.72 3.94
CA LEU A 316 -13.83 1.30 5.08
C LEU A 316 -12.73 2.25 4.56
N PHE A 317 -12.84 3.52 4.90
CA PHE A 317 -11.86 4.55 4.59
C PHE A 317 -11.15 4.94 5.89
N LEU A 318 -10.02 4.32 6.17
CA LEU A 318 -9.16 4.70 7.30
C LEU A 318 -8.11 5.69 6.77
N SER A 319 -8.59 6.85 6.36
CA SER A 319 -7.88 7.85 5.57
C SER A 319 -8.51 9.23 5.79
N SER A 320 -7.99 10.22 5.10
CA SER A 320 -8.57 11.54 4.87
C SER A 320 -8.05 12.07 3.53
N ASP A 321 -8.65 13.13 3.02
CA ASP A 321 -8.38 13.66 1.67
C ASP A 321 -8.58 12.59 0.57
N THR A 322 -9.47 11.64 0.87
CA THR A 322 -9.76 10.53 -0.03
C THR A 322 -10.57 11.00 -1.23
N LEU A 323 -10.16 10.61 -2.46
CA LEU A 323 -10.84 11.03 -3.68
C LEU A 323 -10.76 12.56 -3.93
N ALA A 324 -9.69 13.23 -3.55
CA ALA A 324 -9.51 14.65 -3.84
C ALA A 324 -9.20 14.89 -5.32
N TRP A 325 -8.20 14.22 -5.84
CA TRP A 325 -7.72 14.42 -7.19
C TRP A 325 -8.01 13.25 -8.11
N ARG A 326 -8.66 13.56 -9.24
CA ARG A 326 -8.85 12.58 -10.30
C ARG A 326 -7.57 12.42 -11.11
N VAL A 327 -7.17 11.16 -11.31
CA VAL A 327 -6.08 10.79 -12.20
C VAL A 327 -6.58 9.97 -13.39
N ARG A 328 -5.76 9.89 -14.43
CA ARG A 328 -5.90 8.98 -15.55
C ARG A 328 -4.62 8.19 -15.69
N TYR A 329 -4.74 6.88 -15.86
CA TYR A 329 -3.59 6.03 -16.12
C TYR A 329 -3.33 5.89 -17.62
N LEU A 330 -2.06 5.94 -17.99
CA LEU A 330 -1.57 5.64 -19.33
C LEU A 330 -0.60 4.45 -19.27
N PRO A 331 -0.38 3.75 -20.39
CA PRO A 331 0.69 2.77 -20.48
C PRO A 331 2.07 3.42 -20.29
N ALA A 332 3.04 2.65 -19.80
CA ALA A 332 4.45 3.03 -19.80
C ALA A 332 4.90 3.45 -21.21
N THR A 333 5.72 4.51 -21.31
CA THR A 333 6.10 5.04 -22.63
C THR A 333 7.01 4.09 -23.41
N ALA A 334 7.06 4.25 -24.72
CA ALA A 334 7.89 3.41 -25.56
C ALA A 334 9.38 3.58 -25.22
N GLY A 335 10.05 2.48 -24.89
CA GLY A 335 11.46 2.44 -24.53
C GLY A 335 11.74 2.61 -23.04
N SER A 336 10.75 2.91 -22.18
CA SER A 336 10.93 2.85 -20.73
C SER A 336 11.16 1.40 -20.26
N SER A 337 11.51 1.21 -19.00
CA SER A 337 11.85 -0.11 -18.45
C SER A 337 10.72 -1.13 -18.59
N GLU A 338 9.47 -0.69 -18.39
CA GLU A 338 8.27 -1.51 -18.52
C GLU A 338 7.40 -1.09 -19.74
N SER A 339 8.06 -0.73 -20.85
CA SER A 339 7.45 -0.21 -22.08
C SER A 339 6.14 -0.90 -22.47
N GLY A 340 5.08 -0.11 -22.60
CA GLY A 340 3.76 -0.58 -22.98
C GLY A 340 2.95 -1.23 -21.87
N ARG A 341 3.46 -1.32 -20.62
CA ARG A 341 2.70 -1.82 -19.48
C ARG A 341 1.51 -0.91 -19.19
N PRO A 342 0.29 -1.46 -19.05
CA PRO A 342 -0.90 -0.68 -18.68
C PRO A 342 -0.79 -0.04 -17.31
N ALA A 343 -1.54 1.04 -17.08
CA ALA A 343 -1.67 1.72 -15.79
C ALA A 343 -0.33 2.10 -15.13
N HIS A 344 0.64 2.58 -15.91
CA HIS A 344 2.01 2.78 -15.47
C HIS A 344 2.46 4.24 -15.40
N VAL A 345 1.79 5.13 -16.11
CA VAL A 345 1.97 6.58 -16.03
C VAL A 345 0.69 7.19 -15.49
N ILE A 346 0.81 8.04 -14.49
CA ILE A 346 -0.29 8.77 -13.87
C ILE A 346 -0.33 10.16 -14.45
N VAL A 347 -1.50 10.59 -14.91
CA VAL A 347 -1.77 11.95 -15.41
C VAL A 347 -2.71 12.65 -14.46
N SER A 348 -2.33 13.84 -13.98
CA SER A 348 -3.24 14.74 -13.27
C SER A 348 -2.86 16.19 -13.52
N TYR A 349 -3.83 16.93 -14.02
CA TYR A 349 -3.68 18.38 -14.26
C TYR A 349 -4.03 19.21 -13.03
N LYS A 350 -4.65 18.61 -12.02
CA LYS A 350 -5.02 19.27 -10.76
C LYS A 350 -5.71 20.64 -11.01
N GLU A 351 -5.22 21.70 -10.42
CA GLU A 351 -5.69 23.07 -10.63
C GLU A 351 -5.52 23.57 -12.06
N HIS A 352 -4.64 22.96 -12.83
CA HIS A 352 -4.42 23.27 -14.26
C HIS A 352 -5.37 22.49 -15.19
N VAL A 353 -6.48 21.97 -14.68
CA VAL A 353 -7.47 21.14 -15.42
C VAL A 353 -7.89 21.74 -16.76
N ALA A 354 -7.85 23.08 -16.91
CA ALA A 354 -8.11 23.75 -18.16
C ALA A 354 -7.08 23.42 -19.27
N LEU A 355 -5.93 22.85 -18.95
CA LEU A 355 -4.90 22.41 -19.89
C LEU A 355 -5.05 20.93 -20.27
N ASP A 356 -5.89 20.16 -19.57
CA ASP A 356 -6.09 18.74 -19.87
C ASP A 356 -6.69 18.57 -21.28
N PRO A 357 -6.06 17.84 -22.19
CA PRO A 357 -6.59 17.60 -23.53
C PRO A 357 -7.86 16.76 -23.54
N ASP A 358 -8.05 15.89 -22.53
CA ASP A 358 -9.26 15.08 -22.38
C ASP A 358 -10.35 15.89 -21.65
N ARG A 359 -11.24 16.48 -22.44
CA ARG A 359 -12.35 17.29 -21.92
C ARG A 359 -13.54 16.46 -21.43
N ALA A 360 -13.60 15.18 -21.77
CA ALA A 360 -14.70 14.30 -21.37
C ALA A 360 -14.51 13.81 -19.92
N VAL A 361 -13.27 13.48 -19.56
CA VAL A 361 -12.91 13.02 -18.22
C VAL A 361 -11.64 13.76 -17.76
N PRO A 362 -11.75 15.04 -17.43
CA PRO A 362 -10.59 15.85 -17.06
C PRO A 362 -10.03 15.42 -15.70
N THR A 363 -8.72 15.47 -15.56
CA THR A 363 -7.98 15.09 -14.36
C THR A 363 -7.76 16.29 -13.44
N GLY A 364 -8.83 16.73 -12.79
CA GLY A 364 -8.85 17.78 -11.78
C GLY A 364 -9.44 17.26 -10.46
N PRO A 365 -9.96 18.15 -9.60
CA PRO A 365 -10.63 17.72 -8.39
C PRO A 365 -11.89 16.91 -8.72
N PHE A 366 -12.21 15.91 -7.88
CA PHE A 366 -13.50 15.25 -7.97
C PHE A 366 -14.62 16.25 -7.59
N PRO A 367 -15.73 16.32 -8.34
CA PRO A 367 -16.74 17.34 -8.15
C PRO A 367 -17.42 17.34 -6.77
N ASP A 368 -17.45 16.20 -6.10
CA ASP A 368 -18.03 16.01 -4.76
C ASP A 368 -16.98 15.75 -3.67
N GLY A 369 -15.68 15.81 -4.03
CA GLY A 369 -14.59 15.49 -3.11
C GLY A 369 -14.73 14.12 -2.44
N GLY A 370 -15.39 13.15 -3.11
CA GLY A 370 -15.65 11.83 -2.57
C GLY A 370 -16.85 11.71 -1.63
N ALA A 371 -17.46 12.82 -1.17
CA ALA A 371 -18.48 12.83 -0.13
C ALA A 371 -19.64 11.84 -0.33
N ARG A 372 -20.10 11.65 -1.57
CA ARG A 372 -21.20 10.72 -1.89
C ARG A 372 -20.85 9.26 -1.64
N LEU A 373 -19.57 8.90 -1.76
CA LEU A 373 -19.08 7.55 -1.59
C LEU A 373 -18.52 7.30 -0.19
N THR A 374 -17.72 8.23 0.34
CA THR A 374 -17.02 8.05 1.61
C THR A 374 -17.81 8.52 2.82
N GLY A 375 -18.83 9.37 2.61
CA GLY A 375 -19.62 9.97 3.69
C GLY A 375 -19.09 11.30 4.20
N SER A 376 -17.89 11.71 3.77
CA SER A 376 -17.27 13.01 4.10
C SER A 376 -16.32 13.44 2.97
N ALA A 377 -15.80 14.65 3.03
CA ALA A 377 -14.85 15.17 2.06
C ALA A 377 -13.80 16.04 2.72
N TYR A 378 -12.64 16.09 2.13
CA TYR A 378 -11.60 17.06 2.43
C TYR A 378 -11.99 18.45 1.89
N LEU A 379 -11.91 19.46 2.76
CA LEU A 379 -12.26 20.85 2.43
C LEU A 379 -11.06 21.80 2.61
N GLY A 380 -9.84 21.30 2.43
CA GLY A 380 -8.62 22.08 2.47
C GLY A 380 -8.02 22.29 3.86
N CYS A 381 -8.52 21.61 4.89
CA CYS A 381 -7.97 21.76 6.24
C CYS A 381 -6.77 20.86 6.48
N ILE A 382 -5.58 21.45 6.46
CA ILE A 382 -4.32 20.83 6.88
C ILE A 382 -3.93 21.42 8.24
N THR A 383 -3.55 20.57 9.19
CA THR A 383 -3.10 21.03 10.51
C THR A 383 -1.72 21.73 10.43
N PRO A 384 -1.39 22.62 11.39
CA PRO A 384 -0.14 23.37 11.35
C PRO A 384 1.11 22.48 11.28
N ARG A 385 2.09 22.93 10.51
CA ARG A 385 3.43 22.34 10.47
C ARG A 385 4.21 22.67 11.75
N LEU A 386 5.03 21.72 12.16
CA LEU A 386 6.01 21.93 13.21
C LEU A 386 7.29 22.53 12.62
N SER A 387 7.88 23.49 13.33
CA SER A 387 9.18 24.05 12.99
C SER A 387 10.30 23.12 13.50
N VAL A 388 10.42 21.96 12.87
CA VAL A 388 11.47 20.98 13.14
C VAL A 388 12.32 20.77 11.87
N PRO A 389 13.65 20.56 11.99
CA PRO A 389 14.47 20.20 10.83
C PRO A 389 13.98 18.89 10.21
N GLY A 390 13.95 18.82 8.88
CA GLY A 390 13.56 17.63 8.15
C GLY A 390 12.33 17.86 7.26
N PRO A 391 11.66 16.79 6.82
CA PRO A 391 10.47 16.89 6.00
C PRO A 391 9.32 17.55 6.74
N PRO A 392 8.29 18.00 6.03
CA PRO A 392 7.11 18.59 6.64
C PRO A 392 6.53 17.68 7.71
N THR A 393 6.53 18.15 8.94
CA THR A 393 5.96 17.46 10.08
C THR A 393 4.77 18.25 10.59
N TYR A 394 3.66 17.58 10.83
CA TYR A 394 2.39 18.21 11.16
C TYR A 394 1.99 17.92 12.61
N ARG A 395 1.13 18.79 13.17
CA ARG A 395 0.52 18.58 14.48
C ARG A 395 -0.63 17.60 14.39
N TYR A 396 -0.80 16.83 15.48
CA TYR A 396 -1.95 15.97 15.69
C TYR A 396 -2.72 16.39 16.94
N TYR A 397 -4.04 16.27 16.88
CA TYR A 397 -4.97 16.75 17.90
C TYR A 397 -5.79 15.59 18.45
N ALA A 398 -6.62 15.87 19.44
CA ALA A 398 -7.41 14.85 20.09
C ALA A 398 -8.69 14.53 19.30
N TRP A 399 -9.01 13.23 19.24
CA TRP A 399 -10.30 12.73 18.79
C TRP A 399 -11.21 12.47 19.98
N SER A 400 -12.51 12.77 19.83
CA SER A 400 -13.54 12.50 20.83
C SER A 400 -14.76 11.87 20.17
N PRO A 401 -15.49 10.98 20.86
CA PRO A 401 -16.73 10.42 20.32
C PRO A 401 -17.83 11.49 20.23
N ALA A 402 -18.76 11.31 19.29
CA ALA A 402 -19.99 12.07 19.27
C ALA A 402 -20.91 11.68 20.46
N SER A 403 -21.82 12.57 20.82
CA SER A 403 -22.80 12.32 21.89
C SER A 403 -23.67 11.10 21.59
N GLY A 404 -23.99 10.32 22.61
CA GLY A 404 -24.85 9.13 22.52
C GLY A 404 -24.16 7.85 22.08
N LEU A 405 -22.87 7.88 21.74
CA LEU A 405 -22.06 6.69 21.38
C LEU A 405 -22.79 5.74 20.41
N THR A 406 -23.24 6.27 19.28
CA THR A 406 -24.03 5.55 18.27
C THR A 406 -23.20 5.33 17.00
N PRO A 407 -23.19 4.09 16.41
CA PRO A 407 -23.92 2.91 16.88
C PRO A 407 -23.20 2.22 18.07
N SER A 408 -23.97 1.67 19.00
CA SER A 408 -23.42 1.11 20.24
C SER A 408 -22.43 -0.04 20.03
N TRP A 409 -22.59 -0.83 18.96
CA TRP A 409 -21.67 -1.93 18.64
C TRP A 409 -20.25 -1.44 18.35
N LEU A 410 -20.09 -0.25 17.77
CA LEU A 410 -18.78 0.34 17.46
C LEU A 410 -17.98 0.63 18.74
N PHE A 411 -18.66 1.06 19.79
CA PHE A 411 -18.06 1.43 21.08
C PHE A 411 -18.06 0.31 22.12
N ALA A 412 -18.63 -0.86 21.80
CA ALA A 412 -18.75 -1.98 22.74
C ALA A 412 -17.36 -2.44 23.22
N GLY A 413 -17.16 -2.48 24.55
CA GLY A 413 -15.92 -2.95 25.17
C GLY A 413 -14.67 -2.07 24.95
N THR A 414 -14.81 -0.89 24.37
CA THR A 414 -13.68 0.03 24.09
C THR A 414 -13.25 0.84 25.31
N GLY A 415 -14.11 0.98 26.32
CA GLY A 415 -13.91 1.89 27.45
C GLY A 415 -14.14 3.37 27.09
N ILE A 416 -14.62 3.67 25.87
CA ILE A 416 -14.96 5.02 25.44
C ILE A 416 -16.26 5.45 26.11
N THR A 417 -16.29 6.68 26.63
CA THR A 417 -17.43 7.40 27.18
C THR A 417 -17.55 8.76 26.50
N GLU A 418 -18.65 9.48 26.68
CA GLU A 418 -18.86 10.81 26.06
C GLU A 418 -17.76 11.83 26.44
N GLY A 419 -17.11 11.68 27.59
CA GLY A 419 -15.99 12.54 28.01
C GLY A 419 -14.62 12.06 27.53
N THR A 420 -14.56 11.02 26.71
CA THR A 420 -13.27 10.49 26.25
C THR A 420 -12.60 11.44 25.27
N SER A 421 -11.30 11.63 25.45
CA SER A 421 -10.42 12.31 24.51
C SER A 421 -9.21 11.43 24.22
N ILE A 422 -8.91 11.21 22.94
CA ILE A 422 -7.80 10.36 22.47
C ILE A 422 -6.82 11.24 21.71
N ALA A 423 -5.67 11.52 22.32
CA ALA A 423 -4.66 12.42 21.76
C ALA A 423 -4.00 11.83 20.50
N GLY A 424 -3.60 12.70 19.57
CA GLY A 424 -2.73 12.35 18.46
C GLY A 424 -3.43 11.65 17.27
N ILE A 425 -4.75 11.64 17.22
CA ILE A 425 -5.53 10.94 16.19
C ILE A 425 -6.03 11.90 15.09
N VAL A 426 -6.34 13.17 15.40
CA VAL A 426 -6.85 14.15 14.43
C VAL A 426 -5.68 14.90 13.79
N GLY A 427 -5.47 14.70 12.50
CA GLY A 427 -4.42 15.33 11.69
C GLY A 427 -3.89 14.35 10.62
N TYR A 428 -3.10 14.79 9.65
CA TYR A 428 -2.86 16.22 9.39
C TYR A 428 -3.87 16.82 8.41
N GLU A 429 -4.58 16.03 7.62
CA GLU A 429 -5.71 16.41 6.78
C GLU A 429 -7.01 15.94 7.42
N LEU A 430 -8.05 16.75 7.22
CA LEU A 430 -9.32 16.57 7.92
C LEU A 430 -10.47 16.52 6.93
N ASP A 431 -11.27 15.46 7.00
CA ASP A 431 -12.54 15.36 6.28
C ASP A 431 -13.71 15.71 7.18
N ARG A 432 -14.78 16.22 6.57
CA ARG A 432 -16.07 16.45 7.25
C ARG A 432 -17.25 16.22 6.32
N THR A 433 -18.43 16.14 6.91
CA THR A 433 -19.69 16.06 6.16
C THR A 433 -19.95 17.33 5.35
N THR A 434 -20.59 17.16 4.19
CA THR A 434 -21.00 18.24 3.28
C THR A 434 -22.50 18.11 2.95
N SER A 435 -23.03 19.02 2.16
CA SER A 435 -24.38 18.89 1.61
C SER A 435 -24.55 17.71 0.63
N LEU A 436 -23.46 17.07 0.22
CA LEU A 436 -23.45 15.92 -0.69
C LEU A 436 -23.26 14.58 0.05
N THR A 437 -23.02 14.62 1.35
CA THR A 437 -22.98 13.44 2.21
C THR A 437 -24.30 12.67 2.14
N PRO A 438 -24.29 11.33 2.04
CA PRO A 438 -25.50 10.51 1.98
C PRO A 438 -26.42 10.77 3.18
N GLU A 439 -27.73 10.81 2.92
CA GLU A 439 -28.73 10.94 3.98
C GLU A 439 -28.62 9.78 4.99
N GLY A 440 -28.79 10.08 6.26
CA GLY A 440 -28.65 9.10 7.34
C GLY A 440 -27.19 8.85 7.78
N THR A 441 -26.22 9.57 7.23
CA THR A 441 -24.83 9.49 7.72
C THR A 441 -24.74 10.04 9.15
N ALA A 442 -24.25 9.21 10.05
CA ALA A 442 -23.96 9.59 11.43
C ALA A 442 -22.51 10.06 11.57
N VAL A 443 -22.28 11.14 12.28
CA VAL A 443 -20.94 11.49 12.80
C VAL A 443 -20.77 10.71 14.09
N VAL A 444 -19.79 9.81 14.13
CA VAL A 444 -19.53 8.94 15.29
C VAL A 444 -18.47 9.51 16.23
N GLY A 445 -17.71 10.49 15.76
CA GLY A 445 -16.68 11.18 16.53
C GLY A 445 -15.88 12.13 15.66
N GLY A 446 -14.85 12.74 16.24
CA GLY A 446 -13.98 13.66 15.53
C GLY A 446 -13.25 14.61 16.49
N GLY A 447 -12.70 15.69 15.94
CA GLY A 447 -12.02 16.70 16.76
C GLY A 447 -11.64 17.94 15.98
N GLY A 448 -11.56 19.07 16.68
CA GLY A 448 -11.13 20.32 16.10
C GLY A 448 -9.61 20.44 16.02
N ALA A 449 -9.13 21.10 14.98
CA ALA A 449 -7.74 21.47 14.81
C ALA A 449 -7.61 22.76 13.99
N PRO A 450 -6.69 23.66 14.33
CA PRO A 450 -6.45 24.81 13.46
C PRO A 450 -6.06 24.36 12.05
N CYS A 451 -6.58 25.06 11.04
CA CYS A 451 -6.21 24.82 9.64
C CYS A 451 -5.13 25.80 9.21
N MET A 452 -4.15 25.31 8.43
CA MET A 452 -3.27 26.16 7.63
C MET A 452 -3.98 26.54 6.33
N SER A 453 -3.42 27.52 5.61
CA SER A 453 -3.83 27.77 4.22
C SER A 453 -3.56 26.53 3.38
N ALA A 454 -4.54 26.18 2.57
CA ALA A 454 -4.42 25.09 1.61
C ALA A 454 -3.27 25.32 0.61
N ALA A 455 -2.74 24.24 0.05
CA ALA A 455 -1.82 24.31 -1.08
C ALA A 455 -2.54 24.92 -2.32
N PRO A 456 -1.79 25.46 -3.30
CA PRO A 456 -2.42 25.96 -4.52
C PRO A 456 -3.30 24.90 -5.19
N GLY A 457 -4.53 25.29 -5.53
CA GLY A 457 -5.49 24.39 -6.18
C GLY A 457 -6.37 23.57 -5.24
N GLU A 458 -6.04 23.50 -3.98
CA GLU A 458 -6.87 22.84 -2.98
C GLU A 458 -8.01 23.75 -2.48
N PRO A 459 -9.09 23.17 -1.93
CA PRO A 459 -10.15 23.93 -1.29
C PRO A 459 -9.59 24.87 -0.20
N VAL A 460 -10.14 26.07 -0.09
CA VAL A 460 -9.76 26.98 1.00
C VAL A 460 -10.72 26.73 2.17
N PRO A 461 -10.21 26.36 3.36
CA PRO A 461 -11.06 26.09 4.51
C PRO A 461 -11.94 27.30 4.86
N GLY A 462 -13.24 27.04 5.00
CA GLY A 462 -14.22 28.02 5.47
C GLY A 462 -14.48 27.91 6.98
N PRO A 463 -15.39 28.76 7.51
CA PRO A 463 -15.81 28.63 8.90
C PRO A 463 -16.37 27.24 9.21
N GLY A 464 -15.80 26.56 10.21
CA GLY A 464 -16.21 25.22 10.64
C GLY A 464 -15.56 24.06 9.88
N ASP A 465 -14.65 24.32 8.93
CA ASP A 465 -13.88 23.28 8.25
C ASP A 465 -12.67 22.81 9.08
N ASP A 466 -12.46 23.41 10.24
CA ASP A 466 -11.44 23.09 11.24
C ASP A 466 -11.80 21.88 12.15
N VAL A 467 -12.67 20.98 11.67
CA VAL A 467 -13.15 19.81 12.41
C VAL A 467 -13.07 18.56 11.56
N ALA A 468 -12.31 17.56 12.02
CA ALA A 468 -12.39 16.21 11.49
C ALA A 468 -13.67 15.53 11.96
N GLN A 469 -14.36 14.83 11.08
CA GLN A 469 -15.54 14.04 11.40
C GLN A 469 -15.37 12.59 10.93
N SER A 470 -15.30 11.67 11.87
CA SER A 470 -15.44 10.24 11.58
C SER A 470 -16.90 9.93 11.32
N THR A 471 -17.22 9.37 10.15
CA THR A 471 -18.59 9.16 9.69
C THR A 471 -18.92 7.69 9.47
N LEU A 472 -20.21 7.36 9.59
CA LEU A 472 -20.72 6.02 9.31
C LEU A 472 -22.12 6.13 8.70
N TYR A 473 -22.35 5.39 7.61
CA TYR A 473 -23.70 5.21 7.07
C TYR A 473 -23.92 3.77 6.58
N THR A 474 -25.18 3.41 6.44
CA THR A 474 -25.59 2.11 5.89
C THR A 474 -26.17 2.33 4.50
N SER A 475 -25.64 1.62 3.50
CA SER A 475 -26.15 1.68 2.14
C SER A 475 -27.51 0.99 2.00
N PRO A 476 -28.25 1.19 0.91
CA PRO A 476 -29.51 0.49 0.66
C PRO A 476 -29.39 -1.05 0.61
N THR A 477 -28.18 -1.59 0.39
CA THR A 477 -27.89 -3.03 0.41
C THR A 477 -27.62 -3.57 1.80
N GLY A 478 -27.54 -2.70 2.82
CA GLY A 478 -27.16 -3.05 4.18
C GLY A 478 -25.64 -3.01 4.44
N ALA A 479 -24.84 -2.71 3.41
CA ALA A 479 -23.41 -2.56 3.56
C ALA A 479 -23.07 -1.29 4.36
N ILE A 480 -22.04 -1.37 5.19
CA ILE A 480 -21.55 -0.26 6.02
C ILE A 480 -20.48 0.52 5.26
N VAL A 481 -20.57 1.84 5.31
CA VAL A 481 -19.47 2.72 4.91
C VAL A 481 -19.00 3.49 6.14
N PHE A 482 -17.71 3.41 6.42
CA PHE A 482 -17.06 4.14 7.50
C PHE A 482 -15.90 4.97 6.94
N ASN A 483 -15.79 6.23 7.37
CA ASN A 483 -14.64 7.08 7.09
C ASN A 483 -14.08 7.62 8.41
N SER A 484 -12.78 7.46 8.64
CA SER A 484 -12.11 8.00 9.83
C SER A 484 -12.05 9.52 9.83
N GLY A 485 -12.05 10.15 8.66
CA GLY A 485 -11.98 11.60 8.48
C GLY A 485 -10.65 12.22 8.92
N THR A 486 -9.59 11.42 9.08
CA THR A 486 -8.29 11.88 9.54
C THR A 486 -7.19 10.90 9.15
N LEU A 487 -6.01 11.41 8.78
CA LEU A 487 -4.83 10.60 8.48
C LEU A 487 -4.12 10.05 9.73
N GLY A 488 -4.50 10.49 10.93
CA GLY A 488 -3.87 10.04 12.17
C GLY A 488 -4.44 8.76 12.76
N TRP A 489 -5.51 8.20 12.19
CA TRP A 489 -6.19 7.02 12.75
C TRP A 489 -5.25 5.82 12.90
N GLU A 490 -4.44 5.53 11.89
CA GLU A 490 -3.54 4.39 11.86
C GLU A 490 -2.42 4.48 12.88
N LEU A 491 -2.01 5.71 13.24
CA LEU A 491 -1.01 5.94 14.28
C LEU A 491 -1.48 5.44 15.66
N GLY A 492 -2.80 5.33 15.86
CA GLY A 492 -3.40 4.74 17.05
C GLY A 492 -3.46 3.21 17.03
N LEU A 493 -3.13 2.54 15.91
CA LEU A 493 -3.26 1.08 15.75
C LEU A 493 -1.96 0.32 16.01
N ASP A 494 -0.84 0.81 15.50
CA ASP A 494 0.49 0.25 15.77
C ASP A 494 1.52 1.39 15.74
N PRO A 495 2.57 1.36 16.59
CA PRO A 495 3.56 2.41 16.61
C PRO A 495 4.34 2.42 15.30
N VAL A 496 4.37 3.58 14.67
CA VAL A 496 5.30 3.90 13.58
C VAL A 496 6.25 4.99 14.03
N PRO A 497 7.49 4.99 13.54
CA PRO A 497 8.35 6.13 13.74
C PRO A 497 7.69 7.38 13.16
N SER A 498 7.40 8.36 14.00
CA SER A 498 6.85 9.64 13.57
C SER A 498 7.71 10.77 14.09
N ALA A 499 8.02 11.73 13.22
CA ALA A 499 8.71 12.95 13.61
C ALA A 499 7.82 13.86 14.47
N SER A 500 6.50 13.71 14.40
CA SER A 500 5.57 14.51 15.20
C SER A 500 5.62 14.11 16.67
N PRO A 501 5.89 15.05 17.60
CA PRO A 501 5.80 14.80 19.03
C PRO A 501 4.35 14.53 19.50
N ASP A 502 3.37 14.95 18.73
CA ASP A 502 1.95 14.86 19.05
C ASP A 502 1.35 13.49 18.64
N ALA A 503 2.06 12.73 17.77
CA ALA A 503 1.62 11.40 17.34
C ALA A 503 1.68 10.38 18.48
N PRO A 504 0.78 9.36 18.52
CA PRO A 504 0.84 8.28 19.49
C PRO A 504 2.18 7.56 19.48
N ARG A 505 2.73 7.27 20.67
CA ARG A 505 3.99 6.51 20.82
C ARG A 505 3.76 5.01 21.01
N ALA A 506 2.52 4.61 21.20
CA ALA A 506 2.08 3.24 21.36
C ALA A 506 0.63 3.12 20.82
N PRO A 507 0.17 1.90 20.47
CA PRO A 507 -1.22 1.68 20.10
C PRO A 507 -2.16 2.19 21.19
N ASP A 508 -3.19 2.94 20.84
CA ASP A 508 -4.25 3.31 21.77
C ASP A 508 -5.27 2.15 21.86
N PRO A 509 -5.47 1.52 23.01
CA PRO A 509 -6.34 0.36 23.12
C PRO A 509 -7.80 0.64 22.73
N ARG A 510 -8.25 1.89 22.81
CA ARG A 510 -9.60 2.32 22.44
C ARG A 510 -9.76 2.40 20.93
N VAL A 511 -8.79 2.97 20.21
CA VAL A 511 -8.75 3.01 18.74
C VAL A 511 -8.63 1.59 18.19
N VAL A 512 -7.75 0.78 18.76
CA VAL A 512 -7.60 -0.64 18.43
C VAL A 512 -8.94 -1.38 18.61
N ALA A 513 -9.62 -1.20 19.73
CA ALA A 513 -10.89 -1.89 20.01
C ALA A 513 -12.01 -1.41 19.06
N MET A 514 -12.13 -0.10 18.78
CA MET A 514 -13.10 0.42 17.81
C MET A 514 -12.84 -0.15 16.41
N THR A 515 -11.60 -0.16 15.94
CA THR A 515 -11.26 -0.68 14.62
C THR A 515 -11.55 -2.17 14.53
N ARG A 516 -11.30 -2.94 15.61
CA ARG A 516 -11.68 -4.36 15.68
C ARG A 516 -13.17 -4.58 15.69
N ASN A 517 -13.94 -3.74 16.38
CA ASN A 517 -15.40 -3.80 16.37
C ASN A 517 -15.95 -3.52 14.97
N LEU A 518 -15.39 -2.50 14.28
CA LEU A 518 -15.75 -2.16 12.92
C LEU A 518 -15.48 -3.34 11.97
N LEU A 519 -14.27 -3.87 11.96
CA LEU A 519 -13.90 -5.02 11.12
C LEU A 519 -14.72 -6.27 11.49
N GLY A 520 -14.90 -6.57 12.78
CA GLY A 520 -15.72 -7.70 13.23
C GLY A 520 -17.16 -7.61 12.74
N HIS A 521 -17.74 -6.40 12.76
CA HIS A 521 -19.11 -6.15 12.29
C HIS A 521 -19.25 -6.38 10.79
N VAL A 522 -18.39 -5.78 9.96
CA VAL A 522 -18.47 -5.87 8.49
C VAL A 522 -18.02 -7.23 7.96
N LEU A 523 -17.12 -7.93 8.65
CA LEU A 523 -16.68 -9.26 8.25
C LEU A 523 -17.61 -10.38 8.78
N GLY A 524 -18.60 -10.03 9.63
CA GLY A 524 -19.50 -11.01 10.22
C GLY A 524 -18.80 -11.93 11.22
N GLU A 525 -17.70 -11.49 11.79
CA GLU A 525 -17.00 -12.14 12.89
C GLU A 525 -17.53 -11.52 14.18
N GLY A 526 -18.03 -12.34 15.13
CA GLY A 526 -18.48 -11.83 16.43
C GLY A 526 -17.36 -11.00 17.10
N ALA A 527 -17.70 -10.07 17.99
CA ALA A 527 -16.79 -9.16 18.70
C ALA A 527 -15.75 -9.91 19.57
N GLY A 528 -14.94 -10.72 18.94
CA GLY A 528 -13.85 -11.54 19.50
C GLY A 528 -12.82 -11.77 18.43
N ALA A 529 -11.55 -11.69 18.80
CA ALA A 529 -10.43 -11.98 17.91
C ALA A 529 -10.64 -13.26 17.09
N PRO A 530 -10.09 -13.32 15.84
CA PRO A 530 -9.88 -14.61 15.20
C PRO A 530 -9.23 -15.55 16.23
N ALA A 531 -9.79 -16.74 16.40
CA ALA A 531 -9.34 -17.70 17.41
C ALA A 531 -7.85 -17.99 17.21
N GLY A 532 -6.98 -17.54 18.10
CA GLY A 532 -5.58 -17.89 18.08
C GLY A 532 -4.56 -16.86 18.58
N VAL A 533 -4.93 -15.62 18.85
CA VAL A 533 -3.99 -14.65 19.42
C VAL A 533 -4.38 -14.30 20.84
N THR A 534 -3.84 -15.04 21.81
CA THR A 534 -3.82 -14.57 23.20
C THR A 534 -3.00 -13.28 23.26
N ALA A 535 -3.60 -12.22 23.82
CA ALA A 535 -2.86 -11.01 24.14
C ALA A 535 -1.61 -11.38 24.95
N PRO A 536 -0.43 -10.82 24.69
CA PRO A 536 0.71 -11.04 25.54
C PRO A 536 0.34 -10.53 26.94
N ALA A 537 0.49 -11.40 27.94
CA ALA A 537 0.35 -11.04 29.34
C ALA A 537 1.23 -9.83 29.61
N GLY A 538 0.61 -8.75 30.10
CA GLY A 538 1.33 -7.51 30.40
C GLY A 538 2.49 -7.79 31.34
N GLY A 539 3.70 -7.63 30.85
CA GLY A 539 4.90 -7.54 31.68
C GLY A 539 4.83 -6.25 32.50
N ARG A 540 4.89 -6.41 33.81
CA ARG A 540 5.00 -5.33 34.82
C ARG A 540 6.33 -4.62 34.70
#